data_f94bdbb1e720948143dc88f58b09fbfa
#
_entry.id   f94bdbb1e720948143dc88f58b09fbfa
#
_cell.length_a   1.000
_cell.length_b   1.000
_cell.length_c   1.000
_cell.angle_alpha   90.00
_cell.angle_beta   90.00
_cell.angle_gamma   90.00
#
_symmetry.space_group_name_H-M   'P 1'
#
loop_
_entity.id
_entity.type
_entity.pdbx_description
1 polymer ?
#
loop_
_entity_poly.entity_id
_entity_poly.type
_entity_poly.pdbx_seq_one_letter_code
_entity_poly.pdbx_strand_id
1 'polypeptide(L)'
;LMKHFFDKGYEVLIVTDSRGNKFLKNFSKFKSYTLSASTPTNKTLILKFFSYFLIFFSLIKSAIILKREKPNLVFGFGGYVSFPISFVTRFFKIPLVVYENNVTVGRANKYLLKYSKKIFTSKISKNSFSEKYRNKILKVGPILNKKILNFTTSKKNNNKNNFSILVLGGSQGAEIFGKVIPAVVKKLKNEVSEIQINQQCISKQKNEIESYYEENNIKNYIFEFNDDILQL
;
A
#
# COMPACT_ATOMS: atom_id res chain seq x y z
N LEU A 1 9.95 -6.38 5.32
CA LEU A 1 10.42 -7.52 4.53
C LEU A 1 11.80 -7.24 3.93
N MET A 2 11.97 -6.19 3.10
CA MET A 2 13.25 -5.82 2.46
C MET A 2 14.41 -5.76 3.45
N LYS A 3 14.26 -4.94 4.51
CA LYS A 3 15.27 -4.81 5.57
C LYS A 3 15.59 -6.16 6.21
N HIS A 4 14.58 -7.00 6.46
CA HIS A 4 14.79 -8.32 7.06
C HIS A 4 15.66 -9.24 6.18
N PHE A 5 15.40 -9.28 4.86
CA PHE A 5 16.23 -10.06 3.95
C PHE A 5 17.66 -9.52 3.85
N PHE A 6 17.78 -8.20 3.78
CA PHE A 6 19.08 -7.54 3.76
C PHE A 6 19.90 -7.83 5.03
N ASP A 7 19.26 -7.72 6.21
CA ASP A 7 19.89 -8.03 7.51
C ASP A 7 20.28 -9.52 7.62
N LYS A 8 19.72 -10.40 6.78
CA LYS A 8 20.06 -11.81 6.63
C LYS A 8 21.16 -12.07 5.57
N GLY A 9 21.74 -11.03 4.98
CA GLY A 9 22.80 -11.14 3.97
C GLY A 9 22.33 -11.35 2.53
N TYR A 10 21.02 -11.23 2.26
CA TYR A 10 20.52 -11.32 0.88
C TYR A 10 20.66 -9.98 0.16
N GLU A 11 21.04 -10.04 -1.12
CA GLU A 11 20.95 -8.89 -2.00
C GLU A 11 19.48 -8.60 -2.32
N VAL A 12 19.05 -7.35 -2.09
CA VAL A 12 17.64 -6.92 -2.25
C VAL A 12 17.56 -5.83 -3.29
N LEU A 13 16.72 -6.07 -4.30
CA LEU A 13 16.41 -5.13 -5.36
C LEU A 13 14.94 -4.74 -5.30
N ILE A 14 14.65 -3.46 -5.51
CA ILE A 14 13.30 -2.91 -5.47
C ILE A 14 12.86 -2.51 -6.87
N VAL A 15 11.66 -2.95 -7.26
CA VAL A 15 11.01 -2.48 -8.49
C VAL A 15 9.67 -1.83 -8.11
N THR A 16 9.52 -0.56 -8.46
CA THR A 16 8.36 0.26 -8.08
C THR A 16 7.95 1.23 -9.21
N ASP A 17 6.97 2.09 -8.97
CA ASP A 17 6.60 3.19 -9.85
C ASP A 17 7.06 4.56 -9.28
N SER A 18 6.76 5.65 -9.99
CA SER A 18 7.08 7.01 -9.55
C SER A 18 6.44 7.38 -8.20
N ARG A 19 5.27 6.80 -7.88
CA ARG A 19 4.57 7.02 -6.61
C ARG A 19 5.30 6.32 -5.46
N GLY A 20 5.66 5.05 -5.65
CA GLY A 20 6.39 4.27 -4.66
C GLY A 20 7.82 4.79 -4.47
N ASN A 21 8.43 5.36 -5.51
CA ASN A 21 9.78 5.92 -5.43
C ASN A 21 9.91 7.06 -4.39
N LYS A 22 8.83 7.81 -4.15
CA LYS A 22 8.80 8.85 -3.11
C LYS A 22 9.09 8.29 -1.70
N PHE A 23 8.70 7.05 -1.45
CA PHE A 23 8.90 6.37 -0.17
C PHE A 23 10.26 5.68 -0.05
N LEU A 24 11.05 5.65 -1.13
CA LEU A 24 12.38 5.02 -1.13
C LEU A 24 13.49 5.91 -0.61
N LYS A 25 13.24 7.18 -0.28
CA LYS A 25 14.26 8.09 0.26
C LYS A 25 14.99 7.48 1.48
N ASN A 26 14.25 6.81 2.37
CA ASN A 26 14.78 6.14 3.55
C ASN A 26 15.39 4.74 3.24
N PHE A 27 15.41 4.35 1.98
CA PHE A 27 15.89 3.04 1.49
C PHE A 27 16.96 3.18 0.40
N SER A 28 17.71 4.28 0.40
CA SER A 28 18.73 4.61 -0.61
C SER A 28 19.84 3.57 -0.77
N LYS A 29 20.06 2.73 0.26
CA LYS A 29 21.00 1.61 0.22
C LYS A 29 20.57 0.46 -0.69
N PHE A 30 19.30 0.40 -1.10
CA PHE A 30 18.81 -0.64 -1.98
C PHE A 30 18.81 -0.18 -3.43
N LYS A 31 19.30 -1.03 -4.32
CA LYS A 31 19.20 -0.83 -5.75
C LYS A 31 17.73 -0.81 -6.15
N SER A 32 17.29 0.20 -6.89
CA SER A 32 15.89 0.34 -7.28
C SER A 32 15.73 0.64 -8.76
N TYR A 33 14.60 0.17 -9.31
CA TYR A 33 14.17 0.44 -10.66
C TYR A 33 12.74 0.97 -10.66
N THR A 34 12.49 1.98 -11.48
CA THR A 34 11.15 2.54 -11.65
C THR A 34 10.54 2.05 -12.95
N LEU A 35 9.33 1.47 -12.87
CA LEU A 35 8.50 1.10 -14.02
C LEU A 35 7.35 2.07 -14.17
N SER A 36 6.89 2.27 -15.41
CA SER A 36 5.68 3.01 -15.68
C SER A 36 4.47 2.15 -15.32
N ALA A 37 3.72 2.56 -14.29
CA ALA A 37 2.49 1.88 -13.90
C ALA A 37 1.29 2.57 -14.53
N SER A 38 0.46 1.82 -15.21
CA SER A 38 -0.83 2.28 -15.72
C SER A 38 -1.89 1.22 -15.53
N THR A 39 -3.12 1.68 -15.30
CA THR A 39 -4.29 0.80 -15.26
C THR A 39 -5.22 1.16 -16.40
N PRO A 40 -5.70 0.20 -17.20
CA PRO A 40 -6.70 0.43 -18.23
C PRO A 40 -8.13 0.55 -17.67
N THR A 41 -8.31 0.39 -16.34
CA THR A 41 -9.63 0.36 -15.71
C THR A 41 -10.23 1.76 -15.67
N ASN A 42 -11.54 1.88 -15.93
CA ASN A 42 -12.33 3.13 -15.86
C ASN A 42 -11.77 4.28 -16.72
N LYS A 43 -11.20 3.97 -17.88
CA LYS A 43 -10.67 4.95 -18.83
C LYS A 43 -11.44 4.90 -20.15
N THR A 44 -11.41 6.00 -20.90
CA THR A 44 -11.88 6.06 -22.30
C THR A 44 -11.07 5.13 -23.19
N LEU A 45 -11.56 4.79 -24.37
CA LEU A 45 -10.89 3.87 -25.30
C LEU A 45 -9.47 4.32 -25.64
N ILE A 46 -9.27 5.61 -25.90
CA ILE A 46 -7.95 6.18 -26.23
C ILE A 46 -6.98 6.02 -25.02
N LEU A 47 -7.44 6.35 -23.82
CA LEU A 47 -6.63 6.22 -22.61
C LEU A 47 -6.35 4.75 -22.23
N LYS A 48 -7.23 3.81 -22.59
CA LYS A 48 -6.97 2.37 -22.47
C LYS A 48 -5.84 1.94 -23.39
N PHE A 49 -5.89 2.36 -24.66
CA PHE A 49 -4.81 2.05 -25.62
C PHE A 49 -3.45 2.54 -25.11
N PHE A 50 -3.38 3.78 -24.67
CA PHE A 50 -2.17 4.33 -24.08
C PHE A 50 -1.70 3.55 -22.82
N SER A 51 -2.65 3.07 -22.01
CA SER A 51 -2.32 2.24 -20.85
C SER A 51 -1.72 0.88 -21.24
N TYR A 52 -2.23 0.24 -22.28
CA TYR A 52 -1.65 -1.02 -22.79
C TYR A 52 -0.25 -0.81 -23.37
N PHE A 53 -0.03 0.31 -24.07
CA PHE A 53 1.29 0.69 -24.57
C PHE A 53 2.31 0.85 -23.44
N LEU A 54 1.95 1.57 -22.37
CA LEU A 54 2.80 1.70 -21.18
C LEU A 54 3.07 0.36 -20.50
N ILE A 55 2.08 -0.53 -20.43
CA ILE A 55 2.27 -1.89 -19.88
C ILE A 55 3.26 -2.68 -20.74
N PHE A 56 3.14 -2.60 -22.08
CA PHE A 56 4.05 -3.27 -23.00
C PHE A 56 5.51 -2.83 -22.81
N PHE A 57 5.78 -1.52 -22.73
CA PHE A 57 7.12 -1.02 -22.45
C PHE A 57 7.62 -1.44 -21.07
N SER A 58 6.73 -1.50 -20.09
CA SER A 58 7.08 -1.98 -18.75
C SER A 58 7.42 -3.47 -18.73
N LEU A 59 6.82 -4.29 -19.60
CA LEU A 59 7.20 -5.70 -19.78
C LEU A 59 8.59 -5.82 -20.38
N ILE A 60 8.92 -5.03 -21.41
CA ILE A 60 10.26 -5.02 -22.03
C ILE A 60 11.30 -4.58 -21.00
N LYS A 61 11.06 -3.48 -20.30
CA LYS A 61 11.97 -2.99 -19.25
C LYS A 61 12.14 -4.03 -18.14
N SER A 62 11.08 -4.73 -17.76
CA SER A 62 11.13 -5.83 -16.79
C SER A 62 12.01 -6.99 -17.27
N ALA A 63 11.93 -7.35 -18.55
CA ALA A 63 12.78 -8.38 -19.15
C ALA A 63 14.27 -8.00 -19.10
N ILE A 64 14.58 -6.74 -19.42
CA ILE A 64 15.94 -6.21 -19.33
C ILE A 64 16.45 -6.27 -17.89
N ILE A 65 15.64 -5.84 -16.92
CA ILE A 65 15.98 -5.89 -15.49
C ILE A 65 16.26 -7.34 -15.06
N LEU A 66 15.36 -8.29 -15.35
CA LEU A 66 15.53 -9.68 -14.96
C LEU A 66 16.74 -10.35 -15.63
N LYS A 67 17.02 -10.02 -16.90
CA LYS A 67 18.21 -10.52 -17.61
C LYS A 67 19.51 -9.99 -17.01
N ARG A 68 19.52 -8.71 -16.57
CA ARG A 68 20.69 -8.04 -15.99
C ARG A 68 20.95 -8.50 -14.56
N GLU A 69 19.90 -8.49 -13.73
CA GLU A 69 20.02 -8.70 -12.29
C GLU A 69 19.96 -10.20 -11.89
N LYS A 70 19.39 -11.05 -12.73
CA LYS A 70 19.30 -12.52 -12.56
C LYS A 70 18.85 -12.92 -11.13
N PRO A 71 17.75 -12.36 -10.59
CA PRO A 71 17.37 -12.64 -9.21
C PRO A 71 16.99 -14.11 -9.02
N ASN A 72 17.31 -14.66 -7.86
CA ASN A 72 16.93 -16.05 -7.49
C ASN A 72 15.43 -16.18 -7.18
N LEU A 73 14.78 -15.08 -6.84
CA LEU A 73 13.36 -15.03 -6.46
C LEU A 73 12.78 -13.64 -6.75
N VAL A 74 11.56 -13.60 -7.26
CA VAL A 74 10.75 -12.37 -7.34
C VAL A 74 9.58 -12.45 -6.38
N PHE A 75 9.38 -11.37 -5.63
CA PHE A 75 8.29 -11.22 -4.68
C PHE A 75 7.32 -10.15 -5.20
N GLY A 76 6.13 -10.55 -5.66
CA GLY A 76 5.09 -9.66 -6.18
C GLY A 76 4.07 -9.29 -5.12
N PHE A 77 3.95 -8.00 -4.81
CA PHE A 77 3.01 -7.48 -3.79
C PHE A 77 1.64 -7.06 -4.37
N GLY A 78 1.38 -7.40 -5.62
CA GLY A 78 0.16 -6.99 -6.29
C GLY A 78 0.22 -5.56 -6.82
N GLY A 79 -0.92 -5.10 -7.32
CA GLY A 79 -1.01 -3.82 -8.02
C GLY A 79 -0.44 -3.87 -9.44
N TYR A 80 -0.68 -2.79 -10.19
CA TYR A 80 -0.29 -2.72 -11.62
C TYR A 80 1.23 -2.57 -11.81
N VAL A 81 1.93 -2.08 -10.80
CA VAL A 81 3.40 -1.90 -10.81
C VAL A 81 4.11 -3.23 -10.78
N SER A 82 3.66 -4.15 -9.89
CA SER A 82 4.32 -5.44 -9.73
C SER A 82 3.97 -6.43 -10.84
N PHE A 83 2.90 -6.17 -11.62
CA PHE A 83 2.45 -7.08 -12.66
C PHE A 83 3.49 -7.33 -13.75
N PRO A 84 4.08 -6.30 -14.42
CA PRO A 84 5.03 -6.53 -15.51
C PRO A 84 6.22 -7.38 -15.10
N ILE A 85 6.91 -7.01 -14.03
CA ILE A 85 8.11 -7.73 -13.57
C ILE A 85 7.76 -9.15 -13.12
N SER A 86 6.65 -9.33 -12.40
CA SER A 86 6.18 -10.65 -11.96
C SER A 86 5.75 -11.54 -13.11
N PHE A 87 5.11 -10.98 -14.14
CA PHE A 87 4.66 -11.74 -15.30
C PHE A 87 5.84 -12.24 -16.13
N VAL A 88 6.87 -11.43 -16.29
CA VAL A 88 8.05 -11.74 -17.11
C VAL A 88 8.92 -12.82 -16.49
N THR A 89 8.88 -13.06 -15.17
CA THR A 89 9.63 -14.11 -14.48
C THR A 89 9.48 -15.49 -15.14
N ARG A 90 8.27 -15.76 -15.70
CA ARG A 90 7.97 -17.05 -16.36
C ARG A 90 8.88 -17.36 -17.54
N PHE A 91 9.33 -16.35 -18.27
CA PHE A 91 10.20 -16.52 -19.43
C PHE A 91 11.66 -16.77 -19.04
N PHE A 92 12.06 -16.35 -17.84
CA PHE A 92 13.39 -16.53 -17.28
C PHE A 92 13.49 -17.70 -16.30
N LYS A 93 12.39 -18.47 -16.11
CA LYS A 93 12.28 -19.56 -15.12
C LYS A 93 12.63 -19.11 -13.69
N ILE A 94 12.44 -17.83 -13.38
CA ILE A 94 12.67 -17.26 -12.05
C ILE A 94 11.45 -17.56 -11.17
N PRO A 95 11.62 -18.15 -9.97
CA PRO A 95 10.51 -18.41 -9.06
C PRO A 95 9.80 -17.11 -8.68
N LEU A 96 8.45 -17.13 -8.74
CA LEU A 96 7.59 -16.03 -8.32
C LEU A 96 6.83 -16.42 -7.06
N VAL A 97 6.91 -15.58 -6.04
CA VAL A 97 6.01 -15.59 -4.89
C VAL A 97 5.07 -14.39 -4.99
N VAL A 98 3.77 -14.62 -4.87
CA VAL A 98 2.76 -13.55 -4.86
C VAL A 98 2.27 -13.36 -3.42
N TYR A 99 2.26 -12.12 -2.95
CA TYR A 99 1.64 -11.77 -1.68
C TYR A 99 0.32 -11.02 -1.90
N GLU A 100 -0.75 -11.54 -1.29
CA GLU A 100 -2.07 -10.92 -1.31
C GLU A 100 -2.49 -10.53 0.11
N ASN A 101 -2.61 -9.26 0.34
CA ASN A 101 -3.00 -8.72 1.65
C ASN A 101 -4.51 -8.56 1.81
N ASN A 102 -5.24 -8.49 0.70
CA ASN A 102 -6.68 -8.29 0.70
C ASN A 102 -7.44 -9.61 0.92
N VAL A 103 -8.66 -9.51 1.41
CA VAL A 103 -9.59 -10.65 1.51
C VAL A 103 -10.00 -11.17 0.12
N THR A 104 -10.07 -10.26 -0.86
CA THR A 104 -10.33 -10.59 -2.27
C THR A 104 -9.07 -10.43 -3.10
N VAL A 105 -8.81 -11.39 -3.98
CA VAL A 105 -7.61 -11.36 -4.82
C VAL A 105 -7.67 -10.19 -5.81
N GLY A 106 -6.66 -9.33 -5.77
CA GLY A 106 -6.51 -8.21 -6.70
C GLY A 106 -6.40 -8.68 -8.16
N ARG A 107 -6.87 -7.86 -9.11
CA ARG A 107 -6.92 -8.22 -10.55
C ARG A 107 -5.55 -8.65 -11.09
N ALA A 108 -4.49 -7.91 -10.80
CA ALA A 108 -3.14 -8.24 -11.22
C ALA A 108 -2.71 -9.62 -10.66
N ASN A 109 -2.93 -9.85 -9.37
CA ASN A 109 -2.60 -11.11 -8.74
C ASN A 109 -3.36 -12.28 -9.33
N LYS A 110 -4.66 -12.14 -9.66
CA LYS A 110 -5.44 -13.21 -10.32
C LYS A 110 -4.76 -13.79 -11.55
N TYR A 111 -4.14 -12.94 -12.38
CA TYR A 111 -3.38 -13.38 -13.56
C TYR A 111 -2.06 -14.07 -13.19
N LEU A 112 -1.43 -13.66 -12.08
CA LEU A 112 -0.13 -14.16 -11.66
C LEU A 112 -0.21 -15.49 -10.91
N LEU A 113 -1.36 -15.84 -10.29
CA LEU A 113 -1.53 -17.06 -9.49
C LEU A 113 -1.09 -18.33 -10.23
N LYS A 114 -1.40 -18.45 -11.52
CA LYS A 114 -1.04 -19.63 -12.31
C LYS A 114 0.48 -19.79 -12.47
N TYR A 115 1.22 -18.70 -12.48
CA TYR A 115 2.68 -18.69 -12.67
C TYR A 115 3.45 -18.69 -11.34
N SER A 116 2.77 -18.41 -10.21
CA SER A 116 3.42 -18.35 -8.91
C SER A 116 3.79 -19.73 -8.40
N LYS A 117 4.95 -19.83 -7.76
CA LYS A 117 5.40 -21.02 -7.01
C LYS A 117 4.68 -21.12 -5.68
N LYS A 118 4.49 -19.99 -5.00
CA LYS A 118 3.74 -19.87 -3.74
C LYS A 118 2.91 -18.59 -3.73
N ILE A 119 1.82 -18.63 -2.96
CA ILE A 119 0.90 -17.54 -2.76
C ILE A 119 0.83 -17.29 -1.25
N PHE A 120 1.38 -16.16 -0.82
CA PHE A 120 1.30 -15.76 0.57
C PHE A 120 0.10 -14.85 0.78
N THR A 121 -0.63 -15.04 1.87
CA THR A 121 -1.80 -14.22 2.17
C THR A 121 -1.90 -13.91 3.66
N SER A 122 -2.39 -12.72 3.98
CA SER A 122 -2.70 -12.33 5.35
C SER A 122 -4.02 -12.95 5.84
N LYS A 123 -5.00 -13.07 4.94
CA LYS A 123 -6.31 -13.73 5.18
C LYS A 123 -6.63 -14.64 4.03
N ILE A 124 -7.15 -15.84 4.35
CA ILE A 124 -7.68 -16.75 3.36
C ILE A 124 -9.21 -16.65 3.42
N SER A 125 -9.81 -16.18 2.34
CA SER A 125 -11.24 -16.36 2.11
C SER A 125 -11.44 -17.60 1.24
N LYS A 126 -12.31 -18.51 1.64
CA LYS A 126 -12.63 -19.72 0.86
C LYS A 126 -13.07 -19.40 -0.58
N ASN A 127 -13.71 -18.23 -0.77
CA ASN A 127 -14.27 -17.80 -2.05
C ASN A 127 -13.31 -16.96 -2.90
N SER A 128 -12.14 -16.57 -2.37
CA SER A 128 -11.21 -15.68 -3.05
C SER A 128 -10.23 -16.38 -3.97
N PHE A 129 -9.99 -17.67 -3.73
CA PHE A 129 -9.04 -18.46 -4.51
C PHE A 129 -9.72 -19.71 -5.08
N SER A 130 -9.47 -19.99 -6.37
CA SER A 130 -9.89 -21.24 -6.98
C SER A 130 -9.17 -22.43 -6.33
N GLU A 131 -9.86 -23.55 -6.20
CA GLU A 131 -9.35 -24.80 -5.57
C GLU A 131 -7.99 -25.24 -6.12
N LYS A 132 -7.78 -25.10 -7.40
CA LYS A 132 -6.52 -25.44 -8.09
C LYS A 132 -5.27 -24.74 -7.55
N TYR A 133 -5.42 -23.67 -6.73
CA TYR A 133 -4.29 -22.95 -6.15
C TYR A 133 -4.08 -23.26 -4.66
N ARG A 134 -4.94 -24.06 -4.02
CA ARG A 134 -4.92 -24.33 -2.57
C ARG A 134 -3.56 -24.85 -2.09
N ASN A 135 -2.93 -25.72 -2.86
CA ASN A 135 -1.62 -26.30 -2.54
C ASN A 135 -0.45 -25.29 -2.61
N LYS A 136 -0.67 -24.12 -3.22
CA LYS A 136 0.31 -23.05 -3.30
C LYS A 136 0.14 -22.01 -2.21
N ILE A 137 -1.01 -22.00 -1.51
CA ILE A 137 -1.38 -20.95 -0.56
C ILE A 137 -0.74 -21.22 0.80
N LEU A 138 -0.08 -20.19 1.35
CA LEU A 138 0.42 -20.15 2.71
C LEU A 138 -0.11 -18.89 3.40
N LYS A 139 -0.79 -19.11 4.53
CA LYS A 139 -1.21 -17.99 5.39
C LYS A 139 -0.02 -17.54 6.22
N VAL A 140 0.45 -16.32 5.97
CA VAL A 140 1.63 -15.74 6.65
C VAL A 140 1.27 -14.54 7.54
N GLY A 141 0.01 -14.11 7.51
CA GLY A 141 -0.41 -12.89 8.21
C GLY A 141 0.02 -11.60 7.50
N PRO A 142 -0.31 -10.43 8.08
CA PRO A 142 0.11 -9.15 7.56
C PRO A 142 1.61 -8.93 7.77
N ILE A 143 2.27 -8.36 6.75
CA ILE A 143 3.67 -7.95 6.86
C ILE A 143 3.69 -6.57 7.51
N LEU A 144 4.03 -6.52 8.79
CA LEU A 144 4.07 -5.31 9.59
C LEU A 144 5.50 -4.76 9.73
N ASN A 145 5.59 -3.44 9.99
CA ASN A 145 6.85 -2.81 10.37
C ASN A 145 7.24 -3.26 11.80
N LYS A 146 8.54 -3.48 12.03
CA LYS A 146 9.05 -3.80 13.39
C LYS A 146 8.67 -2.75 14.43
N LYS A 147 8.60 -1.47 14.08
CA LYS A 147 8.13 -0.41 14.97
C LYS A 147 6.72 -0.70 15.49
N ILE A 148 5.81 -1.14 14.60
CA ILE A 148 4.43 -1.49 14.97
C ILE A 148 4.38 -2.73 15.87
N LEU A 149 5.21 -3.74 15.56
CA LEU A 149 5.26 -4.98 16.35
C LEU A 149 5.78 -4.75 17.78
N ASN A 150 6.69 -3.81 17.94
CA ASN A 150 7.32 -3.49 19.23
C ASN A 150 6.61 -2.33 19.97
N PHE A 151 5.56 -1.77 19.35
CA PHE A 151 4.81 -0.68 19.94
C PHE A 151 3.98 -1.19 21.12
N THR A 152 4.35 -0.75 22.32
CA THR A 152 3.59 -0.99 23.54
C THR A 152 2.79 0.27 23.86
N THR A 153 1.49 0.18 23.84
CA THR A 153 0.64 1.27 24.33
C THR A 153 0.84 1.41 25.84
N SER A 154 1.48 2.50 26.28
CA SER A 154 1.25 2.96 27.65
C SER A 154 -0.25 3.21 27.80
N LYS A 155 -0.90 2.62 28.79
CA LYS A 155 -2.31 2.91 29.11
C LYS A 155 -2.44 4.42 29.29
N LYS A 156 -2.89 5.14 28.27
CA LYS A 156 -3.33 6.53 28.44
C LYS A 156 -4.53 6.46 29.38
N ASN A 157 -4.49 7.22 30.47
CA ASN A 157 -5.64 7.42 31.35
C ASN A 157 -6.79 7.90 30.43
N ASN A 158 -7.76 7.04 30.23
CA ASN A 158 -8.99 7.39 29.53
C ASN A 158 -9.80 8.29 30.48
N ASN A 159 -9.53 9.58 30.48
CA ASN A 159 -10.50 10.55 30.91
C ASN A 159 -11.70 10.38 29.99
N LYS A 160 -12.81 9.88 30.52
CA LYS A 160 -14.04 9.56 29.75
C LYS A 160 -14.60 10.76 28.96
N ASN A 161 -14.11 11.97 29.22
CA ASN A 161 -14.59 13.20 28.61
C ASN A 161 -13.75 13.68 27.41
N ASN A 162 -12.56 13.12 27.16
CA ASN A 162 -11.69 13.53 26.05
C ASN A 162 -11.71 12.47 24.94
N PHE A 163 -12.21 12.85 23.77
CA PHE A 163 -12.31 11.96 22.61
C PHE A 163 -11.22 12.29 21.59
N SER A 164 -10.28 11.36 21.36
CA SER A 164 -9.25 11.50 20.33
C SER A 164 -9.58 10.57 19.16
N ILE A 165 -9.65 11.14 17.96
CA ILE A 165 -9.98 10.43 16.71
C ILE A 165 -8.76 10.46 15.80
N LEU A 166 -8.31 9.29 15.34
CA LEU A 166 -7.31 9.17 14.29
C LEU A 166 -7.97 8.66 12.99
N VAL A 167 -7.90 9.47 11.93
CA VAL A 167 -8.44 9.15 10.60
C VAL A 167 -7.30 8.89 9.62
N LEU A 168 -7.25 7.69 9.07
CA LEU A 168 -6.22 7.26 8.13
C LEU A 168 -6.83 6.85 6.78
N GLY A 169 -6.41 7.51 5.72
CA GLY A 169 -6.87 7.27 4.35
C GLY A 169 -5.95 6.36 3.52
N GLY A 170 -4.94 5.72 4.15
CA GLY A 170 -3.92 4.94 3.45
C GLY A 170 -2.83 5.82 2.81
N SER A 171 -1.95 5.22 2.00
CA SER A 171 -0.73 5.88 1.48
C SER A 171 -0.95 7.13 0.62
N GLN A 172 -2.16 7.37 0.16
CA GLN A 172 -2.51 8.51 -0.71
C GLN A 172 -3.56 9.45 -0.09
N GLY A 173 -4.01 9.18 1.13
CA GLY A 173 -5.19 9.81 1.71
C GLY A 173 -6.47 9.38 0.99
N ALA A 174 -7.59 9.28 1.70
CA ALA A 174 -8.87 9.03 1.05
C ALA A 174 -9.61 10.36 0.89
N GLU A 175 -9.77 10.85 -0.35
CA GLU A 175 -10.45 12.11 -0.65
C GLU A 175 -11.85 12.19 -0.02
N ILE A 176 -12.54 11.05 0.04
CA ILE A 176 -13.87 10.95 0.66
C ILE A 176 -13.85 11.29 2.15
N PHE A 177 -12.76 11.00 2.86
CA PHE A 177 -12.65 11.32 4.28
C PHE A 177 -12.56 12.81 4.52
N GLY A 178 -11.86 13.56 3.64
CA GLY A 178 -11.85 15.02 3.69
C GLY A 178 -13.23 15.66 3.51
N LYS A 179 -14.12 14.99 2.77
CA LYS A 179 -15.49 15.48 2.54
C LYS A 179 -16.47 15.10 3.64
N VAL A 180 -16.34 13.93 4.23
CA VAL A 180 -17.34 13.36 5.14
C VAL A 180 -16.98 13.58 6.61
N ILE A 181 -15.71 13.36 6.99
CA ILE A 181 -15.31 13.35 8.39
C ILE A 181 -15.49 14.70 9.09
N PRO A 182 -15.20 15.88 8.48
CA PRO A 182 -15.40 17.17 9.15
C PRO A 182 -16.84 17.37 9.65
N ALA A 183 -17.82 17.05 8.82
CA ALA A 183 -19.23 17.16 9.19
C ALA A 183 -19.64 16.18 10.31
N VAL A 184 -19.08 14.98 10.32
CA VAL A 184 -19.32 13.99 11.38
C VAL A 184 -18.73 14.45 12.70
N VAL A 185 -17.50 14.95 12.70
CA VAL A 185 -16.79 15.42 13.91
C VAL A 185 -17.50 16.64 14.51
N LYS A 186 -18.00 17.56 13.67
CA LYS A 186 -18.82 18.70 14.12
C LYS A 186 -20.09 18.24 14.87
N LYS A 187 -20.77 17.20 14.37
CA LYS A 187 -21.94 16.63 15.07
C LYS A 187 -21.55 15.99 16.39
N LEU A 188 -20.46 15.20 16.41
CA LEU A 188 -19.98 14.58 17.64
C LEU A 188 -19.57 15.58 18.71
N LYS A 189 -19.08 16.76 18.35
CA LYS A 189 -18.74 17.82 19.31
C LYS A 189 -19.92 18.26 20.15
N ASN A 190 -21.13 18.13 19.66
CA ASN A 190 -22.33 18.47 20.44
C ASN A 190 -22.64 17.41 21.52
N GLU A 191 -22.07 16.23 21.44
CA GLU A 191 -22.32 15.11 22.35
C GLU A 191 -21.15 14.86 23.33
N VAL A 192 -19.95 15.40 23.03
CA VAL A 192 -18.74 15.23 23.86
C VAL A 192 -18.11 16.57 24.18
N SER A 193 -17.60 16.72 25.41
CA SER A 193 -17.06 18.01 25.91
C SER A 193 -15.78 18.42 25.21
N GLU A 194 -14.88 17.47 24.95
CA GLU A 194 -13.61 17.73 24.25
C GLU A 194 -13.36 16.69 23.16
N ILE A 195 -13.11 17.17 21.95
CA ILE A 195 -12.75 16.33 20.82
C ILE A 195 -11.45 16.83 20.18
N GLN A 196 -10.55 15.88 19.93
CA GLN A 196 -9.32 16.12 19.16
C GLN A 196 -9.31 15.19 17.97
N ILE A 197 -8.98 15.73 16.78
CA ILE A 197 -8.85 14.92 15.57
C ILE A 197 -7.47 15.00 14.97
N ASN A 198 -6.89 13.84 14.65
CA ASN A 198 -5.70 13.70 13.84
C ASN A 198 -6.14 13.08 12.51
N GLN A 199 -6.13 13.86 11.41
CA GLN A 199 -6.71 13.39 10.14
C GLN A 199 -5.71 13.46 9.01
N GLN A 200 -5.54 12.33 8.32
CA GLN A 200 -4.83 12.28 7.06
C GLN A 200 -5.73 12.77 5.93
N CYS A 201 -5.18 13.61 5.06
CA CYS A 201 -5.87 14.10 3.86
C CYS A 201 -4.94 14.15 2.64
N ILE A 202 -5.48 14.47 1.47
CA ILE A 202 -4.70 14.80 0.28
C ILE A 202 -4.33 16.29 0.32
N SER A 203 -3.19 16.68 -0.27
CA SER A 203 -2.65 18.06 -0.24
C SER A 203 -3.69 19.12 -0.58
N LYS A 204 -4.49 18.88 -1.62
CA LYS A 204 -5.50 19.84 -2.10
C LYS A 204 -6.65 20.12 -1.12
N GLN A 205 -6.85 19.28 -0.12
CA GLN A 205 -7.93 19.43 0.88
C GLN A 205 -7.42 19.96 2.22
N LYS A 206 -6.11 20.05 2.41
CA LYS A 206 -5.53 20.32 3.73
C LYS A 206 -6.04 21.63 4.33
N ASN A 207 -5.88 22.73 3.62
CA ASN A 207 -6.25 24.06 4.12
C ASN A 207 -7.76 24.17 4.39
N GLU A 208 -8.60 23.60 3.50
CA GLU A 208 -10.05 23.60 3.65
C GLU A 208 -10.48 22.85 4.92
N ILE A 209 -9.86 21.70 5.19
CA ILE A 209 -10.19 20.87 6.36
C ILE A 209 -9.70 21.55 7.65
N GLU A 210 -8.49 22.12 7.65
CA GLU A 210 -7.92 22.85 8.79
C GLU A 210 -8.84 24.02 9.15
N SER A 211 -9.17 24.91 8.20
CA SER A 211 -10.07 26.05 8.42
C SER A 211 -11.42 25.61 8.95
N TYR A 212 -12.01 24.55 8.38
CA TYR A 212 -13.29 24.03 8.86
C TYR A 212 -13.26 23.61 10.33
N TYR A 213 -12.20 22.94 10.79
CA TYR A 213 -12.07 22.53 12.19
C TYR A 213 -11.81 23.72 13.11
N GLU A 214 -11.01 24.70 12.69
CA GLU A 214 -10.73 25.92 13.44
C GLU A 214 -12.00 26.77 13.64
N GLU A 215 -12.77 27.01 12.58
CA GLU A 215 -14.05 27.72 12.63
C GLU A 215 -15.07 27.08 13.58
N ASN A 216 -14.99 25.74 13.72
CA ASN A 216 -15.87 25.02 14.63
C ASN A 216 -15.23 24.76 16.01
N ASN A 217 -14.09 25.40 16.34
CA ASN A 217 -13.34 25.23 17.59
C ASN A 217 -13.04 23.76 17.91
N ILE A 218 -12.62 22.97 16.91
CA ILE A 218 -12.24 21.57 17.05
C ILE A 218 -10.72 21.49 17.00
N LYS A 219 -10.12 20.96 18.08
CA LYS A 219 -8.66 20.73 18.12
C LYS A 219 -8.26 19.72 17.06
N ASN A 220 -7.37 20.12 16.15
CA ASN A 220 -7.03 19.29 15.01
C ASN A 220 -5.54 19.24 14.72
N TYR A 221 -5.12 18.16 14.02
CA TYR A 221 -3.82 18.03 13.37
C TYR A 221 -4.03 17.34 12.01
N ILE A 222 -3.85 18.12 10.93
CA ILE A 222 -4.09 17.66 9.57
C ILE A 222 -2.77 17.41 8.86
N PHE A 223 -2.61 16.22 8.29
CA PHE A 223 -1.36 15.80 7.67
C PHE A 223 -1.60 15.01 6.37
N GLU A 224 -0.65 15.07 5.45
CA GLU A 224 -0.67 14.29 4.21
C GLU A 224 -0.04 12.91 4.42
N PHE A 225 1.12 12.89 5.06
CA PHE A 225 1.86 11.70 5.38
C PHE A 225 2.64 11.90 6.69
N ASN A 226 2.62 10.90 7.55
CA ASN A 226 3.36 10.92 8.79
C ASN A 226 4.14 9.60 8.95
N ASP A 227 5.47 9.69 9.02
CA ASP A 227 6.35 8.53 9.21
C ASP A 227 6.25 7.94 10.61
N ASP A 228 5.81 8.72 11.60
CA ASP A 228 5.73 8.33 13.02
C ASP A 228 4.30 8.36 13.56
N ILE A 229 3.40 7.75 12.79
CA ILE A 229 1.96 7.68 13.06
C ILE A 229 1.60 7.05 14.40
N LEU A 230 2.54 6.32 15.00
CA LEU A 230 2.35 5.66 16.30
C LEU A 230 2.40 6.64 17.48
N GLN A 231 2.81 7.88 17.24
CA GLN A 231 2.88 8.93 18.27
C GLN A 231 1.61 9.82 18.29
N LEU A 232 0.73 9.68 17.30
CA LEU A 232 -0.55 10.37 17.22
C LEU A 232 -1.63 9.66 18.02
#